data_110f89999fd0c1e3d64d8e955946c11c
#
_entry.id   110f89999fd0c1e3d64d8e955946c11c
#
_cell.length_a   1.000
_cell.length_b   1.000
_cell.length_c   1.000
_cell.angle_alpha   90.00
_cell.angle_beta   90.00
_cell.angle_gamma   90.00
#
_symmetry.space_group_name_H-M   'P 1'
#
loop_
_entity.id
_entity.type
_entity.pdbx_description
1 polymer ?
#
loop_
_entity_poly.entity_id
_entity_poly.type
_entity_poly.pdbx_seq_one_letter_code
_entity_poly.pdbx_strand_id
1 'polypeptide(L)'
;MNEMTDETSGAAGSPSSSGRSAGAQDSRFAASMAYFERAARVIPGGIYGSKSPGFLVPGHFPYYLSRARGSRIYDADGNEFIDYLCGYGSQIVGYGNPAVDGPALEQARKGDLLNQPHPAMVELAERLVGLVDGMDWAVFVKNGTDATTLATSIARADTGKQVIIAAEGAYHGAANWCSTNVFPVFLQAEQRDVRFFPYNDVQALEALFEAERGNIACLILTPYHHPTYKPQQLPTPEFTAAVERLCRAEGAYFIVDDIRANFRLDMHGSHKFFSVHPDLITMGKALANGYPISVLLGTDGLRKTASSFFITGTYWMSAVPMIAALATLDEMERMGGTARLAELGRVLKDGLESLGLEAGFRARVSGPPAIPYLTFDEDPDLYLNQRFCAAMADRGVFMHPHHNWFISLAHSEEDIARTLEAARSAFAELSSSLATERP
;
A
#
# COMPACT_ATOMS: atom_id res chain seq x y z
N MET A 1 -51.43 -16.28 -36.39
CA MET A 1 -52.83 -16.27 -35.94
C MET A 1 -52.86 -15.52 -34.62
N ASN A 2 -53.55 -14.45 -34.71
CA ASN A 2 -54.06 -13.46 -33.74
C ASN A 2 -53.02 -12.70 -32.95
N GLU A 3 -52.75 -11.49 -33.29
CA GLU A 3 -53.51 -10.22 -33.39
C GLU A 3 -53.99 -9.67 -32.05
N MET A 4 -53.48 -8.45 -31.82
CA MET A 4 -54.15 -7.24 -31.27
C MET A 4 -54.34 -7.22 -29.73
N THR A 5 -54.20 -6.15 -29.06
CA THR A 5 -54.47 -4.72 -29.35
C THR A 5 -53.69 -3.76 -28.45
N ASP A 6 -53.44 -2.65 -28.99
CA ASP A 6 -53.04 -1.32 -28.57
C ASP A 6 -53.96 -0.67 -27.51
N GLU A 7 -53.47 0.34 -26.87
CA GLU A 7 -54.06 1.51 -26.16
C GLU A 7 -53.52 1.68 -24.72
N THR A 8 -53.09 2.79 -24.20
CA THR A 8 -53.05 4.21 -24.54
C THR A 8 -52.22 4.96 -23.51
N SER A 9 -51.49 5.92 -24.00
CA SER A 9 -51.16 7.24 -23.45
C SER A 9 -51.26 7.51 -21.93
N GLY A 10 -50.12 7.98 -21.38
CA GLY A 10 -50.05 8.72 -20.15
C GLY A 10 -48.75 9.54 -20.11
N ALA A 11 -48.81 10.73 -20.71
CA ALA A 11 -47.73 11.71 -20.61
C ALA A 11 -47.61 12.21 -19.17
N ALA A 12 -46.48 11.95 -18.52
CA ALA A 12 -46.07 12.64 -17.30
C ALA A 12 -44.82 13.48 -17.59
N GLY A 13 -44.97 14.79 -17.40
CA GLY A 13 -44.02 15.83 -17.77
C GLY A 13 -42.66 15.66 -17.14
N SER A 14 -41.66 15.90 -17.94
CA SER A 14 -40.27 16.13 -17.50
C SER A 14 -40.20 17.40 -16.65
N PRO A 15 -39.56 17.40 -15.50
CA PRO A 15 -39.20 18.64 -14.87
C PRO A 15 -38.08 19.27 -15.69
N SER A 16 -38.32 20.46 -16.20
CA SER A 16 -37.33 21.34 -16.82
C SER A 16 -36.23 21.62 -15.80
N SER A 17 -35.07 21.00 -15.99
CA SER A 17 -33.85 21.43 -15.33
C SER A 17 -33.47 22.80 -15.90
N SER A 18 -33.81 23.85 -15.17
CA SER A 18 -33.23 25.18 -15.38
C SER A 18 -31.72 25.06 -15.23
N GLY A 19 -31.04 25.11 -16.37
CA GLY A 19 -29.59 25.13 -16.44
C GLY A 19 -29.05 26.31 -15.63
N ARG A 20 -28.49 26.07 -14.48
CA ARG A 20 -27.45 26.93 -13.96
C ARG A 20 -26.24 26.69 -14.87
N SER A 21 -25.90 27.65 -15.69
CA SER A 21 -24.61 27.77 -16.34
C SER A 21 -23.56 27.67 -15.24
N ALA A 22 -22.89 26.54 -15.12
CA ALA A 22 -21.64 26.45 -14.42
C ALA A 22 -20.72 27.45 -15.10
N GLY A 23 -20.48 28.61 -14.47
CA GLY A 23 -19.44 29.54 -14.86
C GLY A 23 -18.18 28.72 -15.04
N ALA A 24 -17.38 29.04 -16.06
CA ALA A 24 -16.09 28.45 -16.29
C ALA A 24 -15.29 28.58 -14.98
N GLN A 25 -15.31 27.56 -14.16
CA GLN A 25 -14.27 27.33 -13.19
C GLN A 25 -13.02 27.16 -14.03
N ASP A 26 -12.12 28.12 -13.87
CA ASP A 26 -10.74 28.03 -14.35
C ASP A 26 -10.20 26.75 -13.72
N SER A 27 -10.35 25.62 -14.44
CA SER A 27 -10.20 24.33 -13.76
C SER A 27 -8.71 24.09 -13.66
N ARG A 28 -8.20 24.24 -12.46
CA ARG A 28 -6.83 23.87 -12.04
C ARG A 28 -6.39 22.51 -12.62
N PHE A 29 -7.34 21.67 -13.01
CA PHE A 29 -7.15 20.30 -13.48
C PHE A 29 -7.77 20.06 -14.88
N ALA A 30 -7.78 21.06 -15.77
CA ALA A 30 -8.41 20.96 -17.08
C ALA A 30 -7.83 19.83 -17.95
N ALA A 31 -6.50 19.70 -18.01
CA ALA A 31 -5.84 18.64 -18.75
C ALA A 31 -6.09 17.26 -18.12
N SER A 32 -6.06 17.17 -16.78
CA SER A 32 -6.40 15.94 -16.04
C SER A 32 -7.82 15.47 -16.36
N MET A 33 -8.79 16.37 -16.40
CA MET A 33 -10.18 16.05 -16.75
C MET A 33 -10.32 15.61 -18.21
N ALA A 34 -9.67 16.29 -19.13
CA ALA A 34 -9.68 15.90 -20.55
C ALA A 34 -9.06 14.51 -20.78
N TYR A 35 -7.99 14.16 -20.04
CA TYR A 35 -7.43 12.79 -20.05
C TYR A 35 -8.43 11.77 -19.50
N PHE A 36 -9.13 12.09 -18.41
CA PHE A 36 -10.11 11.18 -17.79
C PHE A 36 -11.28 10.90 -18.74
N GLU A 37 -11.82 11.92 -19.41
CA GLU A 37 -12.87 11.75 -20.42
C GLU A 37 -12.44 10.84 -21.58
N ARG A 38 -11.18 10.95 -22.02
CA ARG A 38 -10.62 10.08 -23.04
C ARG A 38 -10.42 8.66 -22.52
N ALA A 39 -9.90 8.52 -21.30
CA ALA A 39 -9.66 7.23 -20.66
C ALA A 39 -10.95 6.45 -20.45
N ALA A 40 -12.02 7.10 -20.02
CA ALA A 40 -13.33 6.46 -19.81
C ALA A 40 -13.91 5.77 -21.05
N ARG A 41 -13.47 6.14 -22.27
CA ARG A 41 -13.89 5.50 -23.53
C ARG A 41 -13.13 4.21 -23.83
N VAL A 42 -11.92 4.03 -23.31
CA VAL A 42 -11.00 2.94 -23.69
C VAL A 42 -10.47 2.14 -22.51
N ILE A 43 -10.67 2.63 -21.31
CA ILE A 43 -10.30 1.97 -20.04
C ILE A 43 -11.56 1.82 -19.20
N PRO A 44 -11.95 0.61 -18.81
CA PRO A 44 -13.10 0.42 -17.92
C PRO A 44 -12.99 1.26 -16.64
N GLY A 45 -13.93 2.19 -16.43
CA GLY A 45 -13.91 3.14 -15.31
C GLY A 45 -12.91 4.29 -15.44
N GLY A 46 -12.18 4.40 -16.56
CA GLY A 46 -11.19 5.46 -16.83
C GLY A 46 -9.87 5.27 -16.05
N ILE A 47 -9.93 5.26 -14.73
CA ILE A 47 -8.83 4.93 -13.82
C ILE A 47 -9.34 3.88 -12.83
N TYR A 48 -8.60 2.78 -12.66
CA TYR A 48 -9.01 1.67 -11.81
C TYR A 48 -8.29 1.63 -10.46
N GLY A 49 -8.85 0.85 -9.53
CA GLY A 49 -8.31 0.66 -8.17
C GLY A 49 -8.44 1.92 -7.31
N SER A 50 -7.64 2.00 -6.26
CA SER A 50 -7.62 3.11 -5.31
C SER A 50 -7.19 4.47 -5.90
N LYS A 51 -6.73 4.48 -7.15
CA LYS A 51 -6.41 5.71 -7.91
C LYS A 51 -7.63 6.30 -8.62
N SER A 52 -8.76 5.61 -8.61
CA SER A 52 -9.99 6.08 -9.26
C SER A 52 -10.45 7.39 -8.61
N PRO A 53 -10.93 8.36 -9.43
CA PRO A 53 -11.53 9.60 -8.91
C PRO A 53 -12.67 9.40 -7.90
N GLY A 54 -13.34 8.26 -7.95
CA GLY A 54 -14.40 7.91 -6.98
C GLY A 54 -13.95 7.78 -5.53
N PHE A 55 -12.63 7.72 -5.29
CA PHE A 55 -12.04 7.72 -3.94
C PHE A 55 -11.48 9.09 -3.51
N LEU A 56 -11.66 10.12 -4.32
CA LEU A 56 -11.10 11.45 -4.08
C LEU A 56 -12.21 12.51 -4.17
N VAL A 57 -12.07 13.60 -3.41
CA VAL A 57 -12.99 14.72 -3.50
C VAL A 57 -12.82 15.41 -4.86
N PRO A 58 -13.88 15.50 -5.67
CA PRO A 58 -13.78 16.07 -7.01
C PRO A 58 -13.31 17.53 -7.00
N GLY A 59 -12.43 17.89 -7.94
CA GLY A 59 -11.94 19.26 -8.13
C GLY A 59 -10.75 19.65 -7.24
N HIS A 60 -10.34 18.80 -6.30
CA HIS A 60 -9.22 19.08 -5.38
C HIS A 60 -7.95 18.27 -5.69
N PHE A 61 -8.09 17.14 -6.38
CA PHE A 61 -6.98 16.24 -6.65
C PHE A 61 -6.69 16.10 -8.13
N PRO A 62 -5.40 15.97 -8.53
CA PRO A 62 -5.03 15.61 -9.89
C PRO A 62 -5.41 14.16 -10.19
N TYR A 63 -5.91 13.88 -11.39
CA TYR A 63 -6.16 12.51 -11.84
C TYR A 63 -4.98 11.91 -12.60
N TYR A 64 -4.20 12.74 -13.31
CA TYR A 64 -3.05 12.31 -14.10
C TYR A 64 -1.80 13.10 -13.75
N LEU A 65 -0.73 12.36 -13.46
CA LEU A 65 0.59 12.91 -13.16
C LEU A 65 1.48 12.76 -14.39
N SER A 66 2.28 13.77 -14.69
CA SER A 66 3.17 13.82 -15.86
C SER A 66 4.63 13.56 -15.51
N ARG A 67 5.07 13.94 -14.32
CA ARG A 67 6.45 13.76 -13.85
C ARG A 67 6.54 13.78 -12.33
N ALA A 68 7.68 13.32 -11.80
CA ALA A 68 7.99 13.41 -10.39
C ALA A 68 9.50 13.60 -10.20
N ARG A 69 9.90 14.22 -9.08
CA ARG A 69 11.31 14.38 -8.71
C ARG A 69 11.43 14.60 -7.19
N GLY A 70 12.35 13.86 -6.56
CA GLY A 70 12.57 13.95 -5.11
C GLY A 70 11.29 13.62 -4.34
N SER A 71 10.79 14.55 -3.55
CA SER A 71 9.52 14.46 -2.80
C SER A 71 8.32 15.04 -3.54
N ARG A 72 8.45 15.43 -4.82
CA ARG A 72 7.44 16.15 -5.59
C ARG A 72 6.85 15.31 -6.71
N ILE A 73 5.54 15.48 -6.91
CA ILE A 73 4.81 15.05 -8.10
C ILE A 73 4.24 16.26 -8.81
N TYR A 74 4.09 16.14 -10.13
CA TYR A 74 3.55 17.19 -11.01
C TYR A 74 2.47 16.57 -11.86
N ASP A 75 1.30 17.22 -11.91
CA ASP A 75 0.19 16.74 -12.70
C ASP A 75 0.29 17.11 -14.18
N ALA A 76 -0.72 16.72 -14.95
CA ALA A 76 -0.82 17.02 -16.38
C ALA A 76 -1.05 18.51 -16.66
N ASP A 77 -1.51 19.27 -15.69
CA ASP A 77 -1.75 20.71 -15.74
C ASP A 77 -0.54 21.53 -15.26
N GLY A 78 0.50 20.87 -14.73
CA GLY A 78 1.74 21.49 -14.24
C GLY A 78 1.70 21.87 -12.76
N ASN A 79 0.65 21.55 -12.01
CA ASN A 79 0.59 21.77 -10.58
C ASN A 79 1.60 20.88 -9.84
N GLU A 80 2.28 21.45 -8.83
CA GLU A 80 3.24 20.76 -7.98
C GLU A 80 2.63 20.39 -6.63
N PHE A 81 2.96 19.18 -6.15
CA PHE A 81 2.55 18.70 -4.82
C PHE A 81 3.72 18.05 -4.09
N ILE A 82 3.82 18.26 -2.77
CA ILE A 82 4.60 17.40 -1.89
C ILE A 82 3.83 16.07 -1.80
N ASP A 83 4.49 14.97 -2.14
CA ASP A 83 3.82 13.66 -2.25
C ASP A 83 4.05 12.79 -1.03
N TYR A 84 2.99 12.52 -0.26
CA TYR A 84 3.02 11.56 0.85
C TYR A 84 2.45 10.17 0.48
N LEU A 85 2.04 9.95 -0.78
CA LEU A 85 1.68 8.60 -1.22
C LEU A 85 2.92 7.82 -1.70
N CYS A 86 3.95 8.51 -2.21
CA CYS A 86 5.24 7.94 -2.62
C CYS A 86 5.10 6.70 -3.50
N GLY A 87 4.22 6.76 -4.52
CA GLY A 87 3.94 5.60 -5.37
C GLY A 87 3.41 4.38 -4.62
N TYR A 88 2.53 4.60 -3.64
CA TYR A 88 2.05 3.58 -2.68
C TYR A 88 3.18 2.95 -1.85
N GLY A 89 4.15 3.78 -1.47
CA GLY A 89 5.28 3.40 -0.63
C GLY A 89 6.47 2.82 -1.40
N SER A 90 6.48 2.86 -2.73
CA SER A 90 7.63 2.38 -3.49
C SER A 90 8.81 3.37 -3.51
N GLN A 91 8.56 4.67 -3.46
CA GLN A 91 9.58 5.73 -3.60
C GLN A 91 10.26 6.05 -2.26
N ILE A 92 11.08 5.12 -1.74
CA ILE A 92 11.67 5.27 -0.41
C ILE A 92 12.81 6.30 -0.37
N VAL A 93 13.63 6.39 -1.43
CA VAL A 93 14.71 7.37 -1.56
C VAL A 93 14.34 8.54 -2.48
N GLY A 94 13.06 8.62 -2.88
CA GLY A 94 12.50 9.69 -3.72
C GLY A 94 12.54 9.41 -5.21
N TYR A 95 11.72 10.18 -5.93
CA TYR A 95 11.60 10.07 -7.38
C TYR A 95 12.84 10.57 -8.10
N GLY A 96 13.27 9.87 -9.15
CA GLY A 96 14.38 10.29 -9.98
C GLY A 96 15.71 10.38 -9.23
N ASN A 97 15.93 9.49 -8.24
CA ASN A 97 17.16 9.47 -7.48
C ASN A 97 18.33 8.98 -8.36
N PRO A 98 19.35 9.81 -8.63
CA PRO A 98 20.41 9.46 -9.58
C PRO A 98 21.26 8.27 -9.12
N ALA A 99 21.37 8.01 -7.81
CA ALA A 99 22.10 6.86 -7.29
C ALA A 99 21.40 5.53 -7.64
N VAL A 100 20.08 5.54 -7.81
CA VAL A 100 19.29 4.36 -8.21
C VAL A 100 19.10 4.33 -9.73
N ASP A 101 18.65 5.44 -10.32
CA ASP A 101 18.30 5.49 -11.74
C ASP A 101 19.53 5.42 -12.65
N GLY A 102 20.69 5.95 -12.22
CA GLY A 102 21.93 5.90 -13.00
C GLY A 102 22.34 4.46 -13.36
N PRO A 103 22.60 3.58 -12.38
CA PRO A 103 22.94 2.18 -12.62
C PRO A 103 21.84 1.41 -13.36
N ALA A 104 20.56 1.65 -13.03
CA ALA A 104 19.42 1.01 -13.68
C ALA A 104 19.34 1.34 -15.18
N LEU A 105 19.48 2.60 -15.55
CA LEU A 105 19.48 3.07 -16.95
C LEU A 105 20.71 2.59 -17.71
N GLU A 106 21.87 2.50 -17.04
CA GLU A 106 23.07 1.92 -17.65
C GLU A 106 22.84 0.43 -17.98
N GLN A 107 22.26 -0.33 -17.05
CA GLN A 107 21.91 -1.73 -17.32
C GLN A 107 20.87 -1.85 -18.44
N ALA A 108 19.88 -0.98 -18.49
CA ALA A 108 18.88 -0.99 -19.55
C ALA A 108 19.51 -0.83 -20.95
N ARG A 109 20.59 -0.05 -21.08
CA ARG A 109 21.33 0.08 -22.34
C ARG A 109 22.13 -1.18 -22.71
N LYS A 110 22.51 -1.99 -21.73
CA LYS A 110 23.20 -3.28 -21.95
C LYS A 110 22.24 -4.44 -22.21
N GLY A 111 20.97 -4.28 -21.88
CA GLY A 111 19.90 -5.26 -21.98
C GLY A 111 19.27 -5.55 -20.63
N ASP A 112 17.98 -5.85 -20.63
CA ASP A 112 17.20 -6.10 -19.42
C ASP A 112 16.75 -7.57 -19.31
N LEU A 113 15.85 -8.00 -20.20
CA LEU A 113 15.37 -9.38 -20.26
C LEU A 113 16.32 -10.23 -21.08
N LEU A 114 17.29 -10.82 -20.40
CA LEU A 114 18.25 -11.73 -21.02
C LEU A 114 17.67 -13.15 -21.04
N ASN A 115 18.19 -14.01 -21.94
CA ASN A 115 17.73 -15.41 -22.02
C ASN A 115 18.14 -16.26 -20.80
N GLN A 116 19.14 -15.78 -20.06
CA GLN A 116 19.61 -16.36 -18.79
C GLN A 116 19.65 -15.27 -17.70
N PRO A 117 19.66 -15.66 -16.42
CA PRO A 117 19.75 -14.72 -15.32
C PRO A 117 21.00 -13.81 -15.40
N HIS A 118 20.83 -12.55 -15.06
CA HIS A 118 21.95 -11.63 -14.88
C HIS A 118 22.66 -11.90 -13.53
N PRO A 119 23.99 -11.71 -13.40
CA PRO A 119 24.71 -11.86 -12.12
C PRO A 119 24.11 -11.10 -10.95
N ALA A 120 23.51 -9.92 -11.19
CA ALA A 120 22.81 -9.15 -10.16
C ALA A 120 21.72 -9.95 -9.42
N MET A 121 21.20 -11.02 -10.00
CA MET A 121 20.25 -11.90 -9.31
C MET A 121 20.90 -12.59 -8.12
N VAL A 122 22.14 -13.05 -8.28
CA VAL A 122 22.92 -13.69 -7.20
C VAL A 122 23.34 -12.66 -6.19
N GLU A 123 23.90 -11.53 -6.63
CA GLU A 123 24.36 -10.44 -5.79
C GLU A 123 23.23 -9.89 -4.90
N LEU A 124 22.03 -9.70 -5.47
CA LEU A 124 20.86 -9.25 -4.71
C LEU A 124 20.36 -10.33 -3.74
N ALA A 125 20.38 -11.60 -4.12
CA ALA A 125 20.00 -12.70 -3.23
C ALA A 125 20.95 -12.77 -2.02
N GLU A 126 22.25 -12.75 -2.26
CA GLU A 126 23.28 -12.73 -1.20
C GLU A 126 23.14 -11.51 -0.29
N ARG A 127 22.89 -10.33 -0.90
CA ARG A 127 22.68 -9.09 -0.15
C ARG A 127 21.45 -9.16 0.77
N LEU A 128 20.34 -9.67 0.28
CA LEU A 128 19.08 -9.76 1.04
C LEU A 128 19.15 -10.84 2.12
N VAL A 129 19.71 -12.00 1.82
CA VAL A 129 19.91 -13.08 2.81
C VAL A 129 20.88 -12.63 3.91
N GLY A 130 21.93 -11.90 3.56
CA GLY A 130 22.86 -11.33 4.54
C GLY A 130 22.29 -10.18 5.36
N LEU A 131 21.27 -9.48 4.84
CA LEU A 131 20.66 -8.31 5.49
C LEU A 131 19.45 -8.68 6.35
N VAL A 132 18.58 -9.56 5.86
CA VAL A 132 17.30 -9.90 6.52
C VAL A 132 17.48 -11.08 7.46
N ASP A 133 17.45 -10.77 8.76
CA ASP A 133 17.71 -11.76 9.81
C ASP A 133 16.83 -13.02 9.70
N GLY A 134 17.46 -14.19 9.80
CA GLY A 134 16.78 -15.49 9.85
C GLY A 134 16.33 -16.04 8.50
N MET A 135 16.71 -15.41 7.38
CA MET A 135 16.39 -15.86 6.04
C MET A 135 17.61 -16.49 5.36
N ASP A 136 17.42 -17.62 4.68
CA ASP A 136 18.50 -18.44 4.10
C ASP A 136 18.49 -18.49 2.57
N TRP A 137 17.39 -18.11 1.90
CA TRP A 137 17.25 -18.11 0.45
C TRP A 137 16.28 -17.05 -0.05
N ALA A 138 16.39 -16.72 -1.34
CA ALA A 138 15.56 -15.73 -2.01
C ALA A 138 15.01 -16.26 -3.34
N VAL A 139 13.75 -15.90 -3.67
CA VAL A 139 13.12 -16.08 -4.99
C VAL A 139 12.55 -14.76 -5.45
N PHE A 140 12.96 -14.28 -6.62
CA PHE A 140 12.49 -13.03 -7.20
C PHE A 140 11.27 -13.23 -8.07
N VAL A 141 10.33 -12.31 -7.91
CA VAL A 141 9.07 -12.24 -8.66
C VAL A 141 8.78 -10.77 -9.02
N LYS A 142 7.69 -10.50 -9.74
CA LYS A 142 7.43 -9.14 -10.23
C LYS A 142 6.67 -8.29 -9.24
N ASN A 143 5.61 -8.82 -8.64
CA ASN A 143 4.66 -8.10 -7.79
C ASN A 143 4.56 -8.72 -6.40
N GLY A 144 4.09 -7.94 -5.42
CA GLY A 144 3.79 -8.47 -4.09
C GLY A 144 2.77 -9.61 -4.11
N THR A 145 1.78 -9.55 -5.00
CA THR A 145 0.80 -10.64 -5.20
C THR A 145 1.47 -11.95 -5.60
N ASP A 146 2.49 -11.90 -6.47
CA ASP A 146 3.24 -13.10 -6.88
C ASP A 146 3.98 -13.69 -5.67
N ALA A 147 4.65 -12.83 -4.87
CA ALA A 147 5.41 -13.25 -3.69
C ALA A 147 4.51 -13.88 -2.61
N THR A 148 3.39 -13.23 -2.26
CA THR A 148 2.48 -13.73 -1.23
C THR A 148 1.76 -15.01 -1.67
N THR A 149 1.39 -15.12 -2.95
CA THR A 149 0.79 -16.33 -3.51
C THR A 149 1.78 -17.50 -3.54
N LEU A 150 3.04 -17.24 -3.90
CA LEU A 150 4.09 -18.26 -3.88
C LEU A 150 4.38 -18.71 -2.44
N ALA A 151 4.45 -17.77 -1.48
CA ALA A 151 4.67 -18.09 -0.07
C ALA A 151 3.61 -19.04 0.49
N THR A 152 2.32 -18.72 0.29
CA THR A 152 1.22 -19.57 0.74
C THR A 152 1.16 -20.91 0.01
N SER A 153 1.54 -20.95 -1.28
CA SER A 153 1.60 -22.17 -2.06
C SER A 153 2.71 -23.11 -1.57
N ILE A 154 3.89 -22.57 -1.24
CA ILE A 154 5.01 -23.35 -0.67
C ILE A 154 4.60 -23.92 0.69
N ALA A 155 3.97 -23.11 1.56
CA ALA A 155 3.48 -23.55 2.85
C ALA A 155 2.47 -24.70 2.74
N ARG A 156 1.52 -24.61 1.82
CA ARG A 156 0.55 -25.68 1.51
C ARG A 156 1.22 -26.95 1.00
N ALA A 157 2.18 -26.80 0.09
CA ALA A 157 2.86 -27.95 -0.51
C ALA A 157 3.74 -28.70 0.51
N ASP A 158 4.40 -27.96 1.40
CA ASP A 158 5.30 -28.55 2.39
C ASP A 158 4.51 -29.25 3.52
N THR A 159 3.44 -28.61 4.01
CA THR A 159 2.62 -29.17 5.09
C THR A 159 1.60 -30.22 4.62
N GLY A 160 1.23 -30.21 3.34
CA GLY A 160 0.08 -30.97 2.82
C GLY A 160 -1.29 -30.46 3.28
N LYS A 161 -1.32 -29.35 4.05
CA LYS A 161 -2.53 -28.74 4.61
C LYS A 161 -3.08 -27.65 3.69
N GLN A 162 -4.35 -27.22 3.90
CA GLN A 162 -5.04 -26.33 2.96
C GLN A 162 -5.32 -24.93 3.49
N VAL A 163 -5.58 -24.78 4.79
CA VAL A 163 -6.09 -23.53 5.35
C VAL A 163 -5.00 -22.47 5.47
N ILE A 164 -5.31 -21.27 4.98
CA ILE A 164 -4.55 -20.04 5.20
C ILE A 164 -5.32 -19.19 6.23
N ILE A 165 -4.64 -18.72 7.26
CA ILE A 165 -5.20 -17.77 8.23
C ILE A 165 -4.64 -16.38 7.92
N ALA A 166 -5.51 -15.36 7.90
CA ALA A 166 -5.15 -13.96 7.68
C ALA A 166 -6.00 -13.02 8.55
N ALA A 167 -5.54 -11.81 8.78
CA ALA A 167 -6.31 -10.81 9.51
C ALA A 167 -7.45 -10.22 8.66
N GLU A 168 -8.58 -9.92 9.28
CA GLU A 168 -9.72 -9.22 8.65
C GLU A 168 -9.28 -7.85 8.11
N GLY A 169 -9.64 -7.52 6.88
CA GLY A 169 -9.27 -6.24 6.25
C GLY A 169 -7.81 -6.12 5.82
N ALA A 170 -6.99 -7.16 5.97
CA ALA A 170 -5.63 -7.16 5.47
C ALA A 170 -5.60 -7.21 3.93
N TYR A 171 -4.59 -6.58 3.34
CA TYR A 171 -4.34 -6.62 1.90
C TYR A 171 -3.02 -7.33 1.61
N HIS A 172 -3.10 -8.50 1.00
CA HIS A 172 -1.95 -9.33 0.62
C HIS A 172 -1.75 -9.44 -0.90
N GLY A 173 -2.43 -8.60 -1.66
CA GLY A 173 -2.36 -8.57 -3.12
C GLY A 173 -3.73 -8.65 -3.80
N ALA A 174 -3.70 -8.87 -5.13
CA ALA A 174 -4.88 -8.89 -5.97
C ALA A 174 -5.26 -10.30 -6.47
N ALA A 175 -4.64 -11.37 -5.92
CA ALA A 175 -5.05 -12.74 -6.22
C ALA A 175 -6.38 -13.07 -5.53
N ASN A 176 -7.17 -13.96 -6.12
CA ASN A 176 -8.52 -14.24 -5.64
C ASN A 176 -8.56 -14.74 -4.18
N TRP A 177 -7.56 -15.51 -3.76
CA TRP A 177 -7.48 -16.04 -2.40
C TRP A 177 -7.35 -14.93 -1.32
N CYS A 178 -6.76 -13.78 -1.66
CA CYS A 178 -6.47 -12.68 -0.72
C CYS A 178 -7.25 -11.38 -0.99
N SER A 179 -8.08 -11.33 -2.04
CA SER A 179 -8.87 -10.14 -2.42
C SER A 179 -10.19 -10.01 -1.67
N THR A 180 -10.22 -10.27 -0.39
CA THR A 180 -11.43 -10.70 0.30
C THR A 180 -12.36 -9.61 0.79
N ASN A 181 -11.87 -8.46 1.17
CA ASN A 181 -12.70 -7.56 1.97
C ASN A 181 -13.04 -6.22 1.30
N VAL A 182 -12.41 -5.90 0.18
CA VAL A 182 -12.66 -4.61 -0.48
C VAL A 182 -13.73 -4.72 -1.57
N PHE A 183 -13.91 -5.92 -2.15
CA PHE A 183 -14.89 -6.14 -3.23
C PHE A 183 -15.55 -7.52 -3.09
N PRO A 184 -16.83 -7.59 -2.68
CA PRO A 184 -17.54 -8.85 -2.46
C PRO A 184 -17.90 -9.63 -3.75
N VAL A 185 -17.31 -9.25 -4.89
CA VAL A 185 -17.58 -9.85 -6.22
C VAL A 185 -16.80 -11.13 -6.48
N PHE A 186 -15.89 -11.54 -5.59
CA PHE A 186 -15.05 -12.73 -5.80
C PHE A 186 -15.79 -14.01 -5.43
N LEU A 187 -15.53 -15.06 -6.21
CA LEU A 187 -16.17 -16.35 -6.01
C LEU A 187 -15.77 -16.95 -4.65
N GLN A 188 -16.73 -17.21 -3.79
CA GLN A 188 -16.53 -17.86 -2.48
C GLN A 188 -15.71 -19.16 -2.57
N ALA A 189 -15.78 -19.85 -3.72
CA ALA A 189 -15.03 -21.08 -3.95
C ALA A 189 -13.50 -20.89 -3.87
N GLU A 190 -12.96 -19.74 -4.29
CA GLU A 190 -11.52 -19.48 -4.29
C GLU A 190 -10.99 -19.09 -2.90
N GLN A 191 -11.89 -18.70 -2.02
CA GLN A 191 -11.61 -18.33 -0.63
C GLN A 191 -12.04 -19.40 0.38
N ARG A 192 -12.50 -20.55 -0.09
CA ARG A 192 -13.01 -21.64 0.74
C ARG A 192 -12.04 -22.04 1.85
N ASP A 193 -10.74 -22.01 1.57
CA ASP A 193 -9.70 -22.44 2.47
C ASP A 193 -8.93 -21.25 3.09
N VAL A 194 -9.55 -20.06 3.13
CA VAL A 194 -9.02 -18.89 3.84
C VAL A 194 -9.92 -18.55 5.02
N ARG A 195 -9.30 -18.30 6.18
CA ARG A 195 -10.00 -17.90 7.40
C ARG A 195 -9.49 -16.56 7.88
N PHE A 196 -10.40 -15.77 8.43
CA PHE A 196 -10.10 -14.43 8.92
C PHE A 196 -10.38 -14.31 10.40
N PHE A 197 -9.57 -13.50 11.08
CA PHE A 197 -9.75 -13.16 12.49
C PHE A 197 -9.46 -11.66 12.70
N PRO A 198 -10.04 -11.03 13.76
CA PRO A 198 -9.74 -9.65 14.11
C PRO A 198 -8.28 -9.50 14.58
N TYR A 199 -7.56 -8.55 13.99
CA TYR A 199 -6.16 -8.30 14.36
C TYR A 199 -6.03 -7.94 15.85
N ASN A 200 -4.99 -8.43 16.52
CA ASN A 200 -4.77 -8.33 17.97
C ASN A 200 -5.78 -9.08 18.86
N ASP A 201 -6.72 -9.81 18.31
CA ASP A 201 -7.64 -10.66 19.09
C ASP A 201 -7.05 -12.08 19.27
N VAL A 202 -6.35 -12.28 20.39
CA VAL A 202 -5.71 -13.56 20.70
C VAL A 202 -6.75 -14.66 20.89
N GLN A 203 -7.92 -14.36 21.49
CA GLN A 203 -8.94 -15.35 21.75
C GLN A 203 -9.60 -15.85 20.46
N ALA A 204 -9.92 -14.92 19.55
CA ALA A 204 -10.43 -15.27 18.24
C ALA A 204 -9.41 -16.10 17.43
N LEU A 205 -8.12 -15.74 17.51
CA LEU A 205 -7.05 -16.49 16.86
C LEU A 205 -6.93 -17.92 17.42
N GLU A 206 -6.92 -18.10 18.75
CA GLU A 206 -6.87 -19.40 19.40
C GLU A 206 -8.08 -20.26 19.04
N ALA A 207 -9.28 -19.69 19.05
CA ALA A 207 -10.50 -20.39 18.66
C ALA A 207 -10.45 -20.87 17.20
N LEU A 208 -9.89 -20.06 16.31
CA LEU A 208 -9.74 -20.40 14.91
C LEU A 208 -8.72 -21.53 14.68
N PHE A 209 -7.58 -21.51 15.40
CA PHE A 209 -6.60 -22.58 15.34
C PHE A 209 -7.17 -23.91 15.89
N GLU A 210 -8.01 -23.85 16.92
CA GLU A 210 -8.71 -25.03 17.43
C GLU A 210 -9.71 -25.60 16.43
N ALA A 211 -10.51 -24.73 15.78
CA ALA A 211 -11.53 -25.13 14.80
C ALA A 211 -10.95 -25.77 13.54
N GLU A 212 -9.77 -25.30 13.08
CA GLU A 212 -9.09 -25.78 11.87
C GLU A 212 -7.88 -26.69 12.18
N ARG A 213 -7.79 -27.19 13.40
CA ARG A 213 -6.68 -28.03 13.88
C ARG A 213 -6.34 -29.17 12.91
N GLY A 214 -5.05 -29.31 12.60
CA GLY A 214 -4.52 -30.34 11.70
C GLY A 214 -4.62 -29.96 10.21
N ASN A 215 -5.21 -28.82 9.84
CA ASN A 215 -5.39 -28.41 8.46
C ASN A 215 -4.83 -27.00 8.13
N ILE A 216 -4.21 -26.31 9.10
CA ILE A 216 -3.65 -24.96 8.87
C ILE A 216 -2.27 -25.09 8.24
N ALA A 217 -2.12 -24.63 7.00
CA ALA A 217 -0.85 -24.59 6.28
C ALA A 217 0.01 -23.42 6.72
N CYS A 218 -0.59 -22.24 6.85
CA CYS A 218 0.12 -21.02 7.25
C CYS A 218 -0.82 -19.98 7.85
N LEU A 219 -0.18 -19.08 8.61
CA LEU A 219 -0.75 -17.79 8.98
C LEU A 219 0.08 -16.69 8.29
N ILE A 220 -0.60 -15.76 7.59
CA ILE A 220 0.05 -14.62 6.93
C ILE A 220 -0.41 -13.32 7.57
N LEU A 221 0.55 -12.48 7.97
CA LEU A 221 0.30 -11.16 8.56
C LEU A 221 1.18 -10.08 7.94
N THR A 222 0.64 -8.87 7.85
CA THR A 222 1.47 -7.67 7.71
C THR A 222 2.10 -7.32 9.07
N PRO A 223 3.29 -6.70 9.12
CA PRO A 223 3.96 -6.36 10.39
C PRO A 223 3.11 -5.48 11.31
N TYR A 224 2.29 -4.62 10.75
CA TYR A 224 1.24 -3.85 11.43
C TYR A 224 -0.02 -3.86 10.56
N HIS A 225 -1.18 -3.71 11.18
CA HIS A 225 -2.45 -3.78 10.48
C HIS A 225 -2.91 -2.41 9.96
N HIS A 226 -3.23 -2.33 8.68
CA HIS A 226 -3.86 -1.17 8.07
C HIS A 226 -5.20 -1.58 7.47
N PRO A 227 -6.27 -1.60 8.28
CA PRO A 227 -7.61 -1.85 7.77
C PRO A 227 -8.10 -0.64 6.99
N THR A 228 -8.86 -0.87 5.94
CA THR A 228 -9.47 0.21 5.16
C THR A 228 -10.42 1.02 6.05
N TYR A 229 -10.35 2.35 5.96
CA TYR A 229 -11.22 3.31 6.68
C TYR A 229 -11.11 3.33 8.21
N LYS A 230 -10.06 2.74 8.78
CA LYS A 230 -9.84 2.69 10.24
C LYS A 230 -8.41 3.04 10.60
N PRO A 231 -8.14 3.47 11.83
CA PRO A 231 -6.77 3.66 12.32
C PRO A 231 -5.93 2.41 12.16
N GLN A 232 -4.65 2.61 11.88
CA GLN A 232 -3.68 1.52 11.85
C GLN A 232 -3.46 0.96 13.26
N GLN A 233 -3.18 -0.34 13.34
CA GLN A 233 -2.95 -1.04 14.61
C GLN A 233 -1.56 -1.67 14.58
N LEU A 234 -0.76 -1.40 15.61
CA LEU A 234 0.48 -2.11 15.85
C LEU A 234 0.18 -3.43 16.57
N PRO A 235 0.96 -4.50 16.34
CA PRO A 235 0.78 -5.74 17.06
C PRO A 235 1.16 -5.57 18.53
N THR A 236 0.38 -6.18 19.42
CA THR A 236 0.76 -6.24 20.83
C THR A 236 1.77 -7.36 21.05
N PRO A 237 2.66 -7.27 22.06
CA PRO A 237 3.59 -8.37 22.39
C PRO A 237 2.89 -9.69 22.70
N GLU A 238 1.72 -9.64 23.34
CA GLU A 238 0.89 -10.80 23.61
C GLU A 238 0.40 -11.47 22.32
N PHE A 239 -0.06 -10.67 21.37
CA PHE A 239 -0.52 -11.16 20.08
C PHE A 239 0.61 -11.81 19.27
N THR A 240 1.78 -11.18 19.19
CA THR A 240 2.92 -11.74 18.45
C THR A 240 3.41 -13.05 19.06
N ALA A 241 3.47 -13.14 20.40
CA ALA A 241 3.81 -14.38 21.10
C ALA A 241 2.78 -15.48 20.86
N ALA A 242 1.48 -15.15 20.81
CA ALA A 242 0.42 -16.11 20.51
C ALA A 242 0.53 -16.64 19.08
N VAL A 243 0.80 -15.77 18.09
CA VAL A 243 1.01 -16.15 16.69
C VAL A 243 2.12 -17.19 16.56
N GLU A 244 3.30 -16.93 17.10
CA GLU A 244 4.44 -17.86 17.03
C GLU A 244 4.16 -19.18 17.74
N ARG A 245 3.55 -19.12 18.92
CA ARG A 245 3.20 -20.30 19.70
C ARG A 245 2.20 -21.20 18.97
N LEU A 246 1.16 -20.62 18.40
CA LEU A 246 0.09 -21.33 17.69
C LEU A 246 0.61 -21.95 16.40
N CYS A 247 1.35 -21.20 15.59
CA CYS A 247 1.96 -21.72 14.36
C CYS A 247 2.88 -22.90 14.67
N ARG A 248 3.75 -22.79 15.67
CA ARG A 248 4.66 -23.86 16.07
C ARG A 248 3.91 -25.10 16.58
N ALA A 249 2.88 -24.92 17.40
CA ALA A 249 2.08 -26.02 17.94
C ALA A 249 1.31 -26.78 16.88
N GLU A 250 0.82 -26.09 15.86
CA GLU A 250 0.07 -26.64 14.74
C GLU A 250 0.99 -27.25 13.67
N GLY A 251 2.27 -26.89 13.63
CA GLY A 251 3.16 -27.16 12.50
C GLY A 251 2.71 -26.40 11.24
N ALA A 252 2.26 -25.16 11.41
CA ALA A 252 1.90 -24.23 10.37
C ALA A 252 3.02 -23.20 10.19
N TYR A 253 3.21 -22.68 8.99
CA TYR A 253 4.21 -21.67 8.72
C TYR A 253 3.71 -20.27 9.04
N PHE A 254 4.57 -19.45 9.66
CA PHE A 254 4.32 -18.04 9.87
C PHE A 254 4.94 -17.23 8.73
N ILE A 255 4.11 -16.49 7.99
CA ILE A 255 4.50 -15.64 6.86
C ILE A 255 4.33 -14.18 7.23
N VAL A 256 5.39 -13.37 7.08
CA VAL A 256 5.31 -11.92 7.21
C VAL A 256 5.26 -11.29 5.82
N ASP A 257 4.14 -10.64 5.52
CA ASP A 257 4.00 -9.78 4.33
C ASP A 257 4.56 -8.39 4.63
N ASP A 258 5.83 -8.21 4.35
CA ASP A 258 6.58 -6.97 4.57
C ASP A 258 6.62 -6.05 3.34
N ILE A 259 5.78 -6.29 2.33
CA ILE A 259 5.74 -5.51 1.08
C ILE A 259 5.57 -4.00 1.33
N ARG A 260 4.84 -3.61 2.36
CA ARG A 260 4.54 -2.20 2.66
C ARG A 260 5.59 -1.54 3.54
N ALA A 261 6.11 -2.29 4.52
CA ALA A 261 6.91 -1.74 5.61
C ALA A 261 8.42 -1.97 5.46
N ASN A 262 8.83 -2.91 4.57
CA ASN A 262 10.25 -3.28 4.42
C ASN A 262 11.17 -2.06 4.30
N PHE A 263 12.31 -2.13 5.00
CA PHE A 263 13.34 -1.09 5.11
C PHE A 263 12.89 0.24 5.72
N ARG A 264 11.58 0.42 6.02
CA ARG A 264 11.04 1.63 6.66
C ARG A 264 11.06 1.56 8.17
N LEU A 265 10.88 0.37 8.75
CA LEU A 265 10.86 0.16 10.20
C LEU A 265 12.20 -0.35 10.71
N ASP A 266 12.81 -1.25 9.97
CA ASP A 266 14.14 -1.79 10.23
C ASP A 266 14.78 -2.23 8.91
N MET A 267 16.10 -2.01 8.74
CA MET A 267 16.84 -2.45 7.56
C MET A 267 16.93 -3.97 7.47
N HIS A 268 16.86 -4.66 8.60
CA HIS A 268 16.89 -6.13 8.69
C HIS A 268 15.52 -6.79 8.53
N GLY A 269 14.50 -6.01 8.11
CA GLY A 269 13.11 -6.44 7.96
C GLY A 269 12.23 -6.04 9.15
N SER A 270 10.94 -5.77 8.87
CA SER A 270 10.02 -5.28 9.90
C SER A 270 9.71 -6.31 10.99
N HIS A 271 9.95 -7.60 10.74
CA HIS A 271 9.86 -8.66 11.75
C HIS A 271 10.82 -8.41 12.91
N LYS A 272 12.01 -7.84 12.63
CA LYS A 272 12.98 -7.45 13.65
C LYS A 272 12.45 -6.35 14.56
N PHE A 273 11.79 -5.35 13.98
CA PHE A 273 11.18 -4.25 14.74
C PHE A 273 10.11 -4.74 15.74
N PHE A 274 9.37 -5.79 15.39
CA PHE A 274 8.33 -6.38 16.23
C PHE A 274 8.80 -7.64 16.98
N SER A 275 10.08 -8.01 16.88
CA SER A 275 10.68 -9.18 17.55
C SER A 275 9.94 -10.48 17.28
N VAL A 276 9.56 -10.75 16.03
CA VAL A 276 8.95 -11.99 15.57
C VAL A 276 9.85 -12.75 14.60
N HIS A 277 9.68 -14.07 14.52
CA HIS A 277 10.53 -14.99 13.76
C HIS A 277 9.71 -15.77 12.74
N PRO A 278 9.45 -15.18 11.55
CA PRO A 278 8.69 -15.84 10.49
C PRO A 278 9.54 -16.90 9.78
N ASP A 279 8.84 -17.85 9.14
CA ASP A 279 9.45 -18.85 8.26
C ASP A 279 9.65 -18.31 6.83
N LEU A 280 8.78 -17.39 6.41
CA LEU A 280 8.78 -16.75 5.10
C LEU A 280 8.51 -15.25 5.23
N ILE A 281 9.22 -14.45 4.42
CA ILE A 281 9.02 -13.00 4.34
C ILE A 281 8.85 -12.59 2.88
N THR A 282 7.85 -11.75 2.58
CA THR A 282 7.71 -11.16 1.26
C THR A 282 8.05 -9.67 1.30
N MET A 283 8.88 -9.19 0.36
CA MET A 283 9.27 -7.79 0.23
C MET A 283 9.06 -7.30 -1.21
N GLY A 284 8.88 -5.99 -1.37
CA GLY A 284 8.70 -5.34 -2.68
C GLY A 284 8.65 -3.82 -2.51
N LYS A 285 7.93 -3.12 -3.38
CA LYS A 285 7.76 -1.64 -3.29
C LYS A 285 9.07 -0.88 -3.05
N ALA A 286 9.38 -0.59 -1.77
CA ALA A 286 10.58 0.12 -1.35
C ALA A 286 11.89 -0.59 -1.76
N LEU A 287 11.85 -1.90 -2.00
CA LEU A 287 13.02 -2.71 -2.36
C LEU A 287 13.83 -2.12 -3.52
N ALA A 288 13.17 -1.54 -4.53
CA ALA A 288 13.85 -1.03 -5.72
C ALA A 288 13.38 0.38 -6.12
N ASN A 289 12.95 1.19 -5.17
CA ASN A 289 12.57 2.60 -5.36
C ASN A 289 11.68 2.86 -6.60
N GLY A 290 10.65 2.01 -6.79
CA GLY A 290 9.69 2.16 -7.89
C GLY A 290 9.93 1.25 -9.09
N TYR A 291 11.10 0.63 -9.22
CA TYR A 291 11.31 -0.43 -10.20
C TYR A 291 10.57 -1.70 -9.79
N PRO A 292 9.88 -2.37 -10.75
CA PRO A 292 8.98 -3.46 -10.40
C PRO A 292 9.73 -4.77 -10.13
N ILE A 293 9.91 -5.08 -8.86
CA ILE A 293 10.47 -6.34 -8.34
C ILE A 293 9.88 -6.60 -6.96
N SER A 294 9.70 -7.88 -6.64
CA SER A 294 9.41 -8.38 -5.30
C SER A 294 10.24 -9.63 -5.04
N VAL A 295 10.39 -9.97 -3.79
CA VAL A 295 11.14 -11.14 -3.35
C VAL A 295 10.36 -11.91 -2.30
N LEU A 296 10.45 -13.22 -2.35
CA LEU A 296 10.13 -14.14 -1.28
C LEU A 296 11.43 -14.64 -0.67
N LEU A 297 11.61 -14.42 0.62
CA LEU A 297 12.70 -14.93 1.43
C LEU A 297 12.18 -16.07 2.30
N GLY A 298 13.01 -17.05 2.60
CA GLY A 298 12.60 -18.17 3.43
C GLY A 298 13.74 -18.84 4.17
N THR A 299 13.38 -19.63 5.19
CA THR A 299 14.28 -20.44 5.99
C THR A 299 14.67 -21.73 5.27
N ASP A 300 15.81 -22.32 5.62
CA ASP A 300 16.32 -23.56 5.03
C ASP A 300 15.34 -24.72 5.08
N GLY A 301 14.48 -24.78 6.09
CA GLY A 301 13.46 -25.82 6.23
C GLY A 301 12.55 -25.93 5.00
N LEU A 302 12.28 -24.82 4.32
CA LEU A 302 11.40 -24.74 3.15
C LEU A 302 12.15 -24.77 1.81
N ARG A 303 13.48 -24.74 1.79
CA ARG A 303 14.30 -24.67 0.57
C ARG A 303 13.99 -25.79 -0.42
N LYS A 304 13.90 -27.03 0.07
CA LYS A 304 13.62 -28.20 -0.77
C LYS A 304 12.26 -28.08 -1.46
N THR A 305 11.24 -27.73 -0.71
CA THR A 305 9.89 -27.57 -1.27
C THR A 305 9.84 -26.40 -2.22
N ALA A 306 10.42 -25.24 -1.88
CA ALA A 306 10.51 -24.08 -2.78
C ALA A 306 11.20 -24.45 -4.11
N SER A 307 12.27 -25.23 -4.07
CA SER A 307 13.00 -25.67 -5.29
C SER A 307 12.22 -26.66 -6.16
N SER A 308 11.18 -27.29 -5.64
CA SER A 308 10.33 -28.22 -6.40
C SER A 308 9.25 -27.52 -7.25
N PHE A 309 8.99 -26.23 -7.00
CA PHE A 309 8.05 -25.45 -7.78
C PHE A 309 8.63 -25.09 -9.15
N PHE A 310 7.79 -25.17 -10.19
CA PHE A 310 8.12 -24.60 -11.48
C PHE A 310 7.89 -23.08 -11.42
N ILE A 311 8.88 -22.37 -10.86
CA ILE A 311 8.83 -20.92 -10.68
C ILE A 311 9.19 -20.25 -12.00
N THR A 312 8.22 -19.58 -12.63
CA THR A 312 8.42 -18.94 -13.93
C THR A 312 7.55 -17.68 -14.08
N GLY A 313 8.12 -16.70 -14.76
CA GLY A 313 7.46 -15.45 -15.16
C GLY A 313 8.38 -14.68 -16.08
N THR A 314 7.92 -14.30 -17.26
CA THR A 314 8.75 -13.67 -18.31
C THR A 314 9.62 -12.52 -17.78
N TYR A 315 9.06 -11.72 -16.87
CA TYR A 315 9.73 -10.51 -16.36
C TYR A 315 10.42 -10.70 -15.00
N TRP A 316 10.37 -11.88 -14.41
CA TRP A 316 10.87 -12.12 -13.04
C TRP A 316 12.39 -12.08 -12.94
N MET A 317 13.08 -12.34 -14.05
CA MET A 317 14.55 -12.28 -14.14
C MET A 317 15.05 -10.99 -14.79
N SER A 318 14.25 -9.92 -14.83
CA SER A 318 14.64 -8.62 -15.34
C SER A 318 15.84 -8.05 -14.54
N ALA A 319 16.92 -7.71 -15.23
CA ALA A 319 18.17 -7.27 -14.61
C ALA A 319 18.06 -5.85 -14.05
N VAL A 320 17.36 -4.97 -14.75
CA VAL A 320 17.25 -3.54 -14.38
C VAL A 320 16.66 -3.34 -12.98
N PRO A 321 15.54 -3.98 -12.59
CA PRO A 321 15.03 -3.86 -11.23
C PRO A 321 15.96 -4.46 -10.16
N MET A 322 16.75 -5.47 -10.49
CA MET A 322 17.73 -6.05 -9.55
C MET A 322 18.87 -5.08 -9.26
N ILE A 323 19.40 -4.43 -10.29
CA ILE A 323 20.40 -3.36 -10.16
C ILE A 323 19.82 -2.17 -9.38
N ALA A 324 18.58 -1.78 -9.68
CA ALA A 324 17.89 -0.72 -8.93
C ALA A 324 17.71 -1.08 -7.45
N ALA A 325 17.41 -2.35 -7.14
CA ALA A 325 17.28 -2.82 -5.76
C ALA A 325 18.61 -2.75 -5.00
N LEU A 326 19.72 -3.23 -5.57
CA LEU A 326 21.04 -3.12 -4.99
C LEU A 326 21.39 -1.65 -4.70
N ALA A 327 21.22 -0.77 -5.68
CA ALA A 327 21.47 0.65 -5.54
C ALA A 327 20.55 1.33 -4.50
N THR A 328 19.31 0.88 -4.37
CA THR A 328 18.38 1.39 -3.36
C THR A 328 18.84 1.01 -1.95
N LEU A 329 19.28 -0.22 -1.73
CA LEU A 329 19.79 -0.68 -0.44
C LEU A 329 21.05 0.10 -0.04
N ASP A 330 21.98 0.30 -0.96
CA ASP A 330 23.19 1.08 -0.74
C ASP A 330 22.87 2.55 -0.38
N GLU A 331 21.93 3.15 -1.08
CA GLU A 331 21.50 4.53 -0.82
C GLU A 331 20.79 4.66 0.53
N MET A 332 19.95 3.68 0.90
CA MET A 332 19.32 3.61 2.22
C MET A 332 20.36 3.55 3.36
N GLU A 333 21.37 2.70 3.22
CA GLU A 333 22.46 2.61 4.21
C GLU A 333 23.29 3.89 4.29
N ARG A 334 23.66 4.43 3.13
CA ARG A 334 24.43 5.68 3.04
C ARG A 334 23.72 6.85 3.73
N MET A 335 22.40 6.90 3.66
CA MET A 335 21.58 7.98 4.23
C MET A 335 21.15 7.73 5.68
N GLY A 336 21.48 6.58 6.29
CA GLY A 336 20.94 6.21 7.60
C GLY A 336 19.41 6.12 7.57
N GLY A 337 18.87 5.58 6.46
CA GLY A 337 17.52 5.80 5.98
C GLY A 337 16.41 5.53 6.98
N THR A 338 16.43 4.38 7.66
CA THR A 338 15.36 4.00 8.60
C THR A 338 15.21 5.00 9.76
N ALA A 339 16.34 5.43 10.35
CA ALA A 339 16.33 6.41 11.43
C ALA A 339 15.78 7.78 10.95
N ARG A 340 16.23 8.23 9.77
CA ARG A 340 15.77 9.50 9.19
C ARG A 340 14.28 9.47 8.83
N LEU A 341 13.78 8.37 8.27
CA LEU A 341 12.35 8.20 8.00
C LEU A 341 11.52 8.29 9.28
N ALA A 342 11.97 7.64 10.36
CA ALA A 342 11.31 7.69 11.65
C ALA A 342 11.34 9.06 12.30
N GLU A 343 12.44 9.81 12.17
CA GLU A 343 12.60 11.18 12.68
C GLU A 343 11.60 12.13 12.01
N LEU A 344 11.65 12.22 10.67
CA LEU A 344 10.76 13.08 9.89
C LEU A 344 9.28 12.72 10.12
N GLY A 345 8.98 11.42 10.16
CA GLY A 345 7.63 10.93 10.41
C GLY A 345 7.10 11.28 11.79
N ARG A 346 7.96 11.26 12.83
CA ARG A 346 7.58 11.70 14.18
C ARG A 346 7.19 13.19 14.19
N VAL A 347 8.04 14.05 13.61
CA VAL A 347 7.75 15.49 13.53
C VAL A 347 6.42 15.75 12.83
N LEU A 348 6.16 15.04 11.71
CA LEU A 348 4.88 15.18 11.00
C LEU A 348 3.70 14.72 11.85
N LYS A 349 3.80 13.54 12.50
CA LYS A 349 2.73 13.00 13.34
C LYS A 349 2.38 13.94 14.48
N ASP A 350 3.36 14.29 15.28
CA ASP A 350 3.19 15.12 16.48
C ASP A 350 2.64 16.50 16.10
N GLY A 351 3.13 17.05 14.98
CA GLY A 351 2.64 18.32 14.46
C GLY A 351 1.18 18.28 14.00
N LEU A 352 0.79 17.24 13.26
CA LEU A 352 -0.60 17.09 12.81
C LEU A 352 -1.58 16.87 13.98
N GLU A 353 -1.21 16.07 14.99
CA GLU A 353 -2.05 15.86 16.18
C GLU A 353 -2.20 17.14 17.01
N SER A 354 -1.09 17.88 17.21
CA SER A 354 -1.13 19.17 17.91
C SER A 354 -2.02 20.20 17.20
N LEU A 355 -1.84 20.36 15.89
CA LEU A 355 -2.64 21.28 15.08
C LEU A 355 -4.12 20.91 15.05
N GLY A 356 -4.44 19.62 14.97
CA GLY A 356 -5.80 19.14 15.06
C GLY A 356 -6.45 19.50 16.39
N LEU A 357 -5.74 19.28 17.50
CA LEU A 357 -6.20 19.62 18.84
C LEU A 357 -6.37 21.12 19.02
N GLU A 358 -5.42 21.94 18.57
CA GLU A 358 -5.52 23.41 18.59
C GLU A 358 -6.77 23.91 17.84
N ALA A 359 -7.14 23.25 16.76
CA ALA A 359 -8.32 23.59 15.95
C ALA A 359 -9.64 22.98 16.48
N GLY A 360 -9.59 22.25 17.61
CA GLY A 360 -10.76 21.65 18.26
C GLY A 360 -11.17 20.28 17.72
N PHE A 361 -10.28 19.61 16.96
CA PHE A 361 -10.50 18.25 16.44
C PHE A 361 -9.78 17.22 17.31
N ARG A 362 -10.40 16.07 17.50
CA ARG A 362 -9.74 14.86 18.01
C ARG A 362 -9.13 14.12 16.83
N ALA A 363 -8.04 14.67 16.30
CA ALA A 363 -7.27 14.07 15.22
C ALA A 363 -6.21 13.13 15.80
N ARG A 364 -6.10 11.92 15.24
CA ARG A 364 -5.11 10.92 15.64
C ARG A 364 -4.30 10.49 14.42
N VAL A 365 -2.98 10.46 14.56
CA VAL A 365 -2.09 9.92 13.52
C VAL A 365 -1.58 8.55 13.95
N SER A 366 -2.22 7.51 13.44
CA SER A 366 -1.90 6.11 13.73
C SER A 366 -0.73 5.57 12.91
N GLY A 367 -0.24 4.39 13.28
CA GLY A 367 0.82 3.66 12.59
C GLY A 367 2.24 4.07 12.96
N PRO A 368 3.25 3.37 12.38
CA PRO A 368 4.65 3.71 12.58
C PRO A 368 4.98 5.12 12.06
N PRO A 369 5.96 5.83 12.63
CA PRO A 369 6.30 7.18 12.18
C PRO A 369 6.59 7.31 10.69
N ALA A 370 7.29 6.35 10.09
CA ALA A 370 7.58 6.33 8.66
C ALA A 370 6.38 6.07 7.76
N ILE A 371 5.24 5.64 8.34
CA ILE A 371 4.01 5.26 7.63
C ILE A 371 2.78 5.80 8.39
N PRO A 372 2.63 7.13 8.50
CA PRO A 372 1.55 7.75 9.26
C PRO A 372 0.19 7.66 8.54
N TYR A 373 -0.89 7.66 9.31
CA TYR A 373 -2.24 7.81 8.80
C TYR A 373 -3.11 8.59 9.78
N LEU A 374 -3.61 9.74 9.35
CA LEU A 374 -4.48 10.59 10.15
C LEU A 374 -5.94 10.14 10.01
N THR A 375 -6.63 10.06 11.12
CA THR A 375 -8.07 9.87 11.22
C THR A 375 -8.65 10.81 12.28
N PHE A 376 -9.94 11.07 12.21
CA PHE A 376 -10.66 11.84 13.25
C PHE A 376 -11.51 10.87 14.07
N ASP A 377 -11.61 11.13 15.38
CA ASP A 377 -12.59 10.41 16.19
C ASP A 377 -14.01 10.78 15.70
N GLU A 378 -14.91 9.81 15.75
CA GLU A 378 -16.31 10.02 15.33
C GLU A 378 -16.49 10.35 13.83
N ASP A 379 -15.53 9.93 12.97
CA ASP A 379 -15.57 10.10 11.51
C ASP A 379 -15.57 8.71 10.79
N PRO A 380 -16.64 7.90 10.97
CA PRO A 380 -16.67 6.52 10.48
C PRO A 380 -16.62 6.42 8.94
N ASP A 381 -17.09 7.44 8.25
CA ASP A 381 -17.14 7.53 6.78
C ASP A 381 -15.93 8.27 6.20
N LEU A 382 -14.95 8.65 7.04
CA LEU A 382 -13.79 9.46 6.69
C LEU A 382 -14.17 10.80 6.01
N TYR A 383 -15.34 11.37 6.34
CA TYR A 383 -15.81 12.62 5.74
C TYR A 383 -14.90 13.80 6.08
N LEU A 384 -14.52 13.92 7.37
CA LEU A 384 -13.59 14.96 7.82
C LEU A 384 -12.20 14.74 7.23
N ASN A 385 -11.75 13.48 7.18
CA ASN A 385 -10.45 13.14 6.59
C ASN A 385 -10.42 13.47 5.09
N GLN A 386 -11.46 13.15 4.34
CA GLN A 386 -11.56 13.51 2.92
C GLN A 386 -11.47 15.02 2.71
N ARG A 387 -12.18 15.81 3.49
CA ARG A 387 -12.16 17.28 3.41
C ARG A 387 -10.79 17.86 3.82
N PHE A 388 -10.19 17.31 4.88
CA PHE A 388 -8.82 17.68 5.26
C PHE A 388 -7.83 17.41 4.14
N CYS A 389 -7.82 16.22 3.57
CA CYS A 389 -6.91 15.86 2.46
C CYS A 389 -7.17 16.71 1.21
N ALA A 390 -8.44 17.08 0.92
CA ALA A 390 -8.78 18.01 -0.16
C ALA A 390 -8.19 19.41 0.08
N ALA A 391 -8.36 19.95 1.28
CA ALA A 391 -7.80 21.23 1.67
C ALA A 391 -6.25 21.24 1.67
N MET A 392 -5.62 20.09 1.98
CA MET A 392 -4.17 19.89 1.85
C MET A 392 -3.73 19.90 0.36
N ALA A 393 -4.48 19.21 -0.49
CA ALA A 393 -4.20 19.16 -1.93
C ALA A 393 -4.31 20.57 -2.57
N ASP A 394 -5.28 21.38 -2.14
CA ASP A 394 -5.39 22.78 -2.59
C ASP A 394 -4.16 23.62 -2.23
N ARG A 395 -3.43 23.22 -1.19
CA ARG A 395 -2.20 23.87 -0.70
C ARG A 395 -0.91 23.18 -1.20
N GLY A 396 -1.04 22.32 -2.21
CA GLY A 396 0.13 21.65 -2.82
C GLY A 396 0.71 20.51 -1.99
N VAL A 397 -0.10 19.84 -1.17
CA VAL A 397 0.31 18.65 -0.41
C VAL A 397 -0.62 17.48 -0.74
N PHE A 398 -0.08 16.43 -1.36
CA PHE A 398 -0.86 15.26 -1.75
C PHE A 398 -0.84 14.20 -0.65
N MET A 399 -1.98 14.08 0.03
CA MET A 399 -2.27 13.04 1.03
C MET A 399 -3.53 12.29 0.61
N HIS A 400 -3.47 10.96 0.54
CA HIS A 400 -4.62 10.16 0.13
C HIS A 400 -5.57 9.94 1.31
N PRO A 401 -6.88 10.25 1.21
CA PRO A 401 -7.80 10.16 2.35
C PRO A 401 -8.07 8.72 2.82
N HIS A 402 -7.98 7.75 1.92
CA HIS A 402 -8.34 6.34 2.20
C HIS A 402 -7.13 5.40 2.26
N HIS A 403 -5.92 5.94 2.30
CA HIS A 403 -4.69 5.14 2.34
C HIS A 403 -3.69 5.79 3.28
N ASN A 404 -2.92 4.98 4.02
CA ASN A 404 -1.82 5.50 4.81
C ASN A 404 -0.81 6.23 3.93
N TRP A 405 -0.08 7.13 4.55
CA TRP A 405 0.96 7.92 3.90
C TRP A 405 2.34 7.31 4.14
N PHE A 406 3.34 7.84 3.45
CA PHE A 406 4.70 7.36 3.55
C PHE A 406 5.67 8.54 3.63
N ILE A 407 6.67 8.40 4.48
CA ILE A 407 7.83 9.29 4.46
C ILE A 407 8.86 8.71 3.48
N SER A 408 9.45 9.58 2.69
CA SER A 408 10.58 9.27 1.79
C SER A 408 11.82 10.01 2.29
N LEU A 409 13.00 9.48 2.03
CA LEU A 409 14.27 10.17 2.33
C LEU A 409 14.48 11.45 1.50
N ALA A 410 13.68 11.64 0.46
CA ALA A 410 13.66 12.88 -0.30
C ALA A 410 12.82 14.00 0.36
N HIS A 411 12.01 13.69 1.39
CA HIS A 411 11.39 14.74 2.20
C HIS A 411 12.44 15.46 3.03
N SER A 412 12.43 16.78 2.95
CA SER A 412 13.27 17.64 3.80
C SER A 412 12.49 18.10 5.05
N GLU A 413 13.21 18.67 6.01
CA GLU A 413 12.59 19.36 7.16
C GLU A 413 11.72 20.54 6.69
N GLU A 414 12.13 21.22 5.62
CA GLU A 414 11.34 22.28 5.00
C GLU A 414 10.03 21.74 4.42
N ASP A 415 10.05 20.55 3.81
CA ASP A 415 8.81 19.90 3.32
C ASP A 415 7.85 19.59 4.46
N ILE A 416 8.36 19.07 5.58
CA ILE A 416 7.56 18.84 6.79
C ILE A 416 6.99 20.15 7.33
N ALA A 417 7.82 21.19 7.43
CA ALA A 417 7.37 22.51 7.91
C ALA A 417 6.28 23.10 7.01
N ARG A 418 6.46 23.08 5.69
CA ARG A 418 5.45 23.52 4.70
C ARG A 418 4.15 22.70 4.81
N THR A 419 4.28 21.40 5.03
CA THR A 419 3.13 20.50 5.23
C THR A 419 2.35 20.87 6.49
N LEU A 420 3.03 21.14 7.59
CA LEU A 420 2.39 21.55 8.84
C LEU A 420 1.74 22.93 8.73
N GLU A 421 2.32 23.86 7.99
CA GLU A 421 1.68 25.15 7.71
C GLU A 421 0.40 25.01 6.86
N ALA A 422 0.47 24.13 5.83
CA ALA A 422 -0.71 23.78 5.04
C ALA A 422 -1.80 23.12 5.92
N ALA A 423 -1.39 22.23 6.84
CA ALA A 423 -2.30 21.57 7.77
C ALA A 423 -2.96 22.54 8.74
N ARG A 424 -2.22 23.52 9.29
CA ARG A 424 -2.80 24.59 10.13
C ARG A 424 -3.94 25.29 9.40
N SER A 425 -3.71 25.68 8.16
CA SER A 425 -4.71 26.34 7.32
C SER A 425 -5.89 25.44 6.97
N ALA A 426 -5.63 24.16 6.70
CA ALA A 426 -6.66 23.17 6.39
C ALA A 426 -7.58 22.89 7.60
N PHE A 427 -7.03 22.76 8.80
CA PHE A 427 -7.81 22.60 10.02
C PHE A 427 -8.67 23.85 10.32
N ALA A 428 -8.13 25.06 10.12
CA ALA A 428 -8.90 26.30 10.28
C ALA A 428 -10.09 26.38 9.31
N GLU A 429 -9.89 25.99 8.05
CA GLU A 429 -10.94 25.91 7.05
C GLU A 429 -12.02 24.89 7.42
N LEU A 430 -11.62 23.70 7.89
CA LEU A 430 -12.55 22.68 8.38
C LEU A 430 -13.41 23.22 9.53
N SER A 431 -12.80 23.85 10.54
CA SER A 431 -13.52 24.42 11.67
C SER A 431 -14.55 25.47 11.23
N SER A 432 -14.16 26.36 10.30
CA SER A 432 -15.04 27.43 9.81
C SER A 432 -16.24 26.88 9.05
N SER A 433 -16.02 25.86 8.19
CA SER A 433 -17.10 25.28 7.39
C SER A 433 -18.09 24.48 8.24
N LEU A 434 -17.63 23.74 9.24
CA LEU A 434 -18.50 23.02 10.16
C LEU A 434 -19.32 23.95 11.06
N ALA A 435 -18.77 25.12 11.40
CA ALA A 435 -19.52 26.16 12.14
C ALA A 435 -20.69 26.74 11.32
N THR A 436 -20.56 26.82 10.00
CA THR A 436 -21.61 27.29 9.08
C THR A 436 -22.62 26.22 8.70
N GLU A 437 -22.28 24.93 8.84
CA GLU A 437 -23.16 23.78 8.56
C GLU A 437 -24.03 23.39 9.76
N ARG A 438 -23.76 23.93 10.96
CA ARG A 438 -24.64 23.75 12.14
C ARG A 438 -25.83 24.66 12.00
N PRO A 439 -27.10 24.15 12.05
CA PRO A 439 -28.33 24.94 11.90
C PRO A 439 -28.53 25.94 13.04
#